data_cd498c6ad20e9eb6737526b312e30328
#
_entry.id   cd498c6ad20e9eb6737526b312e30328
#
_cell.length_a   1.000
_cell.length_b   1.000
_cell.length_c   1.000
_cell.angle_alpha   90.00
_cell.angle_beta   90.00
_cell.angle_gamma   90.00
#
_symmetry.space_group_name_H-M   'P 1'
#
loop_
_entity.id
_entity.type
_entity.pdbx_description
1 polymer ?
#
loop_
_entity_poly.entity_id
_entity_poly.type
_entity_poly.pdbx_seq_one_letter_code
_entity_poly.pdbx_strand_id
1 'polypeptide(L)'
;MNNTDQLRQLMTLDADINTPEIELRFEQIAKMLFESFAIQKGETMYLFKEIEFYFYNKNHRDIITHPRVSKPLCWYVNDFGGIDLNFESKIKFENRLNSKGKNVKKYVLDESAYFGGVLIRQLKEVESGEILKGPLACAELFRCYDATGVDKEFPVLVEHDNGMVGYIREPRINLLTSKQTVEGKVDYILDVFHEVSERKCLYRDFSRFVDRRYRYVRCDTLMHDKDTNVVFFSPWLKDKKEGHPDFYQHLKNLLNEMGIESKELKSTNDYWARDYMPIQLVENEFLKYRYYPDYLVKSKNKKDIETITDATKVLRGMGISCRSTNLIIDGGNMVPCGPYIVMTDKVFSENRIKKDDADFKALLESELGHPVIIIPWTPHDDDVYGHSDGFIKWCGDNRILM
;
A
#
# COMPACT_ATOMS: atom_id res chain seq x y z
N MET A 1 22.52 -14.21 -11.94
CA MET A 1 22.03 -14.51 -10.57
C MET A 1 20.55 -14.72 -10.72
N ASN A 2 19.97 -15.82 -10.22
CA ASN A 2 18.53 -16.01 -10.24
C ASN A 2 17.86 -15.18 -9.14
N ASN A 3 16.53 -15.05 -9.15
CA ASN A 3 15.79 -14.23 -8.19
C ASN A 3 15.97 -14.75 -6.75
N THR A 4 16.04 -16.06 -6.55
CA THR A 4 16.24 -16.66 -5.23
C THR A 4 17.59 -16.29 -4.62
N ASP A 5 18.68 -16.31 -5.40
CA ASP A 5 20.00 -15.89 -4.94
C ASP A 5 20.03 -14.40 -4.62
N GLN A 6 19.40 -13.59 -5.45
CA GLN A 6 19.28 -12.14 -5.21
C GLN A 6 18.48 -11.85 -3.93
N LEU A 7 17.34 -12.51 -3.72
CA LEU A 7 16.56 -12.37 -2.51
C LEU A 7 17.36 -12.79 -1.28
N ARG A 8 18.09 -13.92 -1.35
CA ARG A 8 18.97 -14.38 -0.27
C ARG A 8 20.04 -13.35 0.08
N GLN A 9 20.65 -12.72 -0.92
CA GLN A 9 21.63 -11.64 -0.71
C GLN A 9 20.99 -10.41 -0.04
N LEU A 10 19.79 -10.03 -0.45
CA LEU A 10 19.07 -8.92 0.17
C LEU A 10 18.68 -9.22 1.63
N MET A 11 18.36 -10.47 1.95
CA MET A 11 18.03 -10.93 3.30
C MET A 11 19.26 -11.17 4.19
N THR A 12 20.48 -11.06 3.65
CA THR A 12 21.74 -11.13 4.39
C THR A 12 22.14 -9.73 4.83
N LEU A 13 21.72 -9.33 6.04
CA LEU A 13 22.04 -8.07 6.70
C LEU A 13 23.09 -8.32 7.78
N ASP A 14 23.70 -7.25 8.30
CA ASP A 14 24.74 -7.32 9.32
C ASP A 14 24.56 -6.28 10.45
N ALA A 15 25.50 -6.27 11.39
CA ALA A 15 25.48 -5.38 12.55
C ALA A 15 25.78 -3.91 12.20
N ASP A 16 26.37 -3.62 11.04
CA ASP A 16 26.92 -2.30 10.72
C ASP A 16 26.05 -1.51 9.72
N ILE A 17 25.16 -2.18 9.02
CA ILE A 17 24.24 -1.52 8.06
C ILE A 17 23.39 -0.44 8.74
N ASN A 18 23.22 0.70 8.08
CA ASN A 18 22.49 1.85 8.63
C ASN A 18 21.00 1.83 8.26
N THR A 19 20.19 2.67 8.93
CA THR A 19 18.73 2.72 8.73
C THR A 19 18.32 3.00 7.28
N PRO A 20 18.88 4.00 6.55
CA PRO A 20 18.50 4.23 5.16
C PRO A 20 18.75 3.03 4.23
N GLU A 21 19.87 2.34 4.41
CA GLU A 21 20.18 1.14 3.63
C GLU A 21 19.24 -0.03 3.98
N ILE A 22 18.88 -0.19 5.25
CA ILE A 22 17.89 -1.19 5.69
C ILE A 22 16.52 -0.89 5.05
N GLU A 23 16.07 0.35 5.07
CA GLU A 23 14.80 0.76 4.46
C GLU A 23 14.79 0.51 2.95
N LEU A 24 15.89 0.78 2.26
CA LEU A 24 16.04 0.45 0.84
C LEU A 24 15.97 -1.07 0.60
N ARG A 25 16.60 -1.88 1.47
CA ARG A 25 16.52 -3.34 1.39
C ARG A 25 15.10 -3.84 1.61
N PHE A 26 14.36 -3.27 2.56
CA PHE A 26 12.95 -3.62 2.78
C PHE A 26 12.12 -3.39 1.53
N GLU A 27 12.32 -2.27 0.85
CA GLU A 27 11.62 -1.96 -0.39
C GLU A 27 11.96 -2.93 -1.52
N GLN A 28 13.24 -3.23 -1.71
CA GLN A 28 13.69 -4.20 -2.70
C GLN A 28 13.14 -5.61 -2.43
N ILE A 29 13.13 -6.06 -1.17
CA ILE A 29 12.59 -7.36 -0.76
C ILE A 29 11.08 -7.39 -0.97
N ALA A 30 10.34 -6.37 -0.55
CA ALA A 30 8.90 -6.29 -0.73
C ALA A 30 8.54 -6.39 -2.21
N LYS A 31 9.22 -5.62 -3.07
CA LYS A 31 9.04 -5.67 -4.52
C LYS A 31 9.26 -7.08 -5.06
N MET A 32 10.37 -7.72 -4.70
CA MET A 32 10.67 -9.08 -5.16
C MET A 32 9.63 -10.09 -4.69
N LEU A 33 9.22 -10.05 -3.41
CA LEU A 33 8.22 -10.98 -2.87
C LEU A 33 6.86 -10.81 -3.57
N PHE A 34 6.46 -9.59 -3.89
CA PHE A 34 5.19 -9.32 -4.55
C PHE A 34 5.21 -9.60 -6.06
N GLU A 35 6.32 -9.33 -6.75
CA GLU A 35 6.39 -9.43 -8.20
C GLU A 35 6.96 -10.77 -8.70
N SER A 36 7.85 -11.43 -7.93
CA SER A 36 8.67 -12.53 -8.44
C SER A 36 8.61 -13.82 -7.62
N PHE A 37 7.80 -13.85 -6.54
CA PHE A 37 7.71 -15.02 -5.67
C PHE A 37 6.28 -15.38 -5.29
N ALA A 38 6.09 -16.67 -5.01
CA ALA A 38 4.90 -17.24 -4.40
C ALA A 38 5.31 -18.30 -3.36
N ILE A 39 4.37 -18.70 -2.50
CA ILE A 39 4.54 -19.88 -1.62
C ILE A 39 3.76 -21.01 -2.23
N GLN A 40 4.42 -22.13 -2.49
CA GLN A 40 3.80 -23.35 -2.97
C GLN A 40 3.71 -24.36 -1.83
N LYS A 41 2.54 -24.95 -1.63
CA LYS A 41 2.27 -26.06 -0.72
C LYS A 41 1.48 -27.14 -1.45
N GLY A 42 2.14 -28.24 -1.79
CA GLY A 42 1.54 -29.25 -2.67
C GLY A 42 1.19 -28.64 -4.03
N GLU A 43 -0.06 -28.71 -4.42
CA GLU A 43 -0.58 -28.12 -5.67
C GLU A 43 -1.08 -26.67 -5.47
N THR A 44 -1.24 -26.23 -4.23
CA THR A 44 -1.80 -24.91 -3.92
C THR A 44 -0.71 -23.84 -3.92
N MET A 45 -1.02 -22.69 -4.51
CA MET A 45 -0.12 -21.55 -4.60
C MET A 45 -0.70 -20.31 -3.89
N TYR A 46 0.14 -19.62 -3.15
CA TYR A 46 -0.22 -18.43 -2.37
C TYR A 46 0.65 -17.25 -2.74
N LEU A 47 0.04 -16.11 -3.05
CA LEU A 47 0.71 -14.84 -3.27
C LEU A 47 0.79 -14.03 -1.97
N PHE A 48 1.88 -13.30 -1.79
CA PHE A 48 2.00 -12.34 -0.69
C PHE A 48 1.00 -11.18 -0.92
N LYS A 49 0.15 -10.92 0.06
CA LYS A 49 -0.79 -9.79 0.03
C LYS A 49 -0.38 -8.69 1.01
N GLU A 50 0.16 -9.07 2.16
CA GLU A 50 0.60 -8.13 3.19
C GLU A 50 1.78 -8.70 3.98
N ILE A 51 2.83 -7.89 4.15
CA ILE A 51 4.04 -8.24 4.88
C ILE A 51 4.48 -7.10 5.79
N GLU A 52 5.15 -7.44 6.88
CA GLU A 52 5.76 -6.46 7.79
C GLU A 52 7.24 -6.77 8.01
N PHE A 53 8.05 -5.72 8.03
CA PHE A 53 9.48 -5.83 8.29
C PHE A 53 9.82 -5.53 9.73
N TYR A 54 10.71 -6.34 10.27
CA TYR A 54 11.27 -6.25 11.61
C TYR A 54 12.76 -6.51 11.54
N PHE A 55 13.58 -5.55 11.96
CA PHE A 55 15.03 -5.73 11.99
C PHE A 55 15.67 -4.87 13.08
N TYR A 56 16.59 -5.48 13.82
CA TYR A 56 17.38 -4.83 14.85
C TYR A 56 18.87 -4.95 14.54
N ASN A 57 19.59 -3.85 14.64
CA ASN A 57 21.03 -3.77 14.88
C ASN A 57 21.37 -2.49 15.66
N LYS A 58 22.65 -2.25 15.96
CA LYS A 58 23.08 -1.06 16.73
C LYS A 58 22.74 0.28 16.07
N ASN A 59 22.65 0.33 14.73
CA ASN A 59 22.34 1.54 13.95
C ASN A 59 20.84 1.67 13.63
N HIS A 60 20.09 0.60 13.81
CA HIS A 60 18.65 0.48 13.56
C HIS A 60 17.99 -0.21 14.75
N ARG A 61 17.83 0.51 15.84
CA ARG A 61 17.39 -0.05 17.13
C ARG A 61 15.89 -0.26 17.20
N ASP A 62 15.35 -1.05 16.26
CA ASP A 62 13.95 -1.48 16.29
C ASP A 62 13.75 -2.58 17.33
N ILE A 63 13.65 -2.17 18.59
CA ILE A 63 13.49 -3.07 19.75
C ILE A 63 12.15 -3.83 19.78
N ILE A 64 11.25 -3.51 18.85
CA ILE A 64 9.98 -4.25 18.65
C ILE A 64 10.26 -5.63 18.04
N THR A 65 11.40 -5.75 17.34
CA THR A 65 11.84 -6.99 16.70
C THR A 65 12.11 -8.09 17.71
N HIS A 66 11.51 -9.27 17.49
CA HIS A 66 11.74 -10.44 18.36
C HIS A 66 13.11 -11.06 18.07
N PRO A 67 13.96 -11.30 19.12
CA PRO A 67 15.31 -11.84 18.96
C PRO A 67 15.32 -13.28 18.48
N ARG A 68 16.22 -13.59 17.57
CA ARG A 68 16.38 -14.91 16.98
C ARG A 68 17.79 -15.16 16.45
N VAL A 69 18.13 -16.42 16.24
CA VAL A 69 19.33 -16.84 15.48
C VAL A 69 18.86 -17.63 14.28
N SER A 70 19.20 -17.20 13.09
CA SER A 70 18.72 -17.83 11.86
C SER A 70 19.63 -17.54 10.66
N LYS A 71 19.53 -18.40 9.64
CA LYS A 71 20.02 -18.12 8.29
C LYS A 71 18.97 -17.35 7.47
N PRO A 72 19.38 -16.63 6.41
CA PRO A 72 18.43 -15.93 5.55
C PRO A 72 17.49 -16.91 4.83
N LEU A 73 16.26 -16.51 4.64
CA LEU A 73 15.17 -17.28 4.02
C LEU A 73 14.75 -18.57 4.75
N CYS A 74 15.04 -18.67 6.05
CA CYS A 74 14.46 -19.73 6.86
C CYS A 74 13.07 -19.34 7.35
N TRP A 75 12.14 -20.28 7.32
CA TRP A 75 10.87 -20.15 7.99
C TRP A 75 11.04 -20.03 9.51
N TYR A 76 10.28 -19.15 10.12
CA TYR A 76 10.25 -18.98 11.56
C TYR A 76 8.81 -18.78 12.03
N VAL A 77 8.32 -19.72 12.82
CA VAL A 77 7.02 -19.56 13.50
C VAL A 77 7.28 -18.83 14.80
N ASN A 78 6.71 -17.64 14.93
CA ASN A 78 6.89 -16.82 16.12
C ASN A 78 5.91 -17.20 17.26
N ASP A 79 6.18 -16.73 18.47
CA ASP A 79 5.40 -17.08 19.69
C ASP A 79 3.94 -16.60 19.64
N PHE A 80 3.58 -15.75 18.67
CA PHE A 80 2.23 -15.22 18.48
C PHE A 80 1.46 -15.95 17.37
N GLY A 81 1.99 -17.06 16.85
CA GLY A 81 1.38 -17.85 15.79
C GLY A 81 1.51 -17.24 14.39
N GLY A 82 2.36 -16.25 14.23
CA GLY A 82 2.72 -15.71 12.92
C GLY A 82 3.88 -16.46 12.29
N ILE A 83 4.06 -16.28 10.98
CA ILE A 83 5.17 -16.86 10.24
C ILE A 83 6.02 -15.77 9.59
N ASP A 84 7.34 -15.91 9.73
CA ASP A 84 8.32 -15.01 9.16
C ASP A 84 9.23 -15.75 8.14
N LEU A 85 9.70 -15.00 7.14
CA LEU A 85 10.93 -15.29 6.41
C LEU A 85 12.07 -14.55 7.12
N ASN A 86 13.04 -15.27 7.65
CA ASN A 86 14.09 -14.65 8.45
C ASN A 86 15.15 -13.94 7.60
N PHE A 87 15.64 -12.81 8.12
CA PHE A 87 16.95 -12.27 7.80
C PHE A 87 18.05 -13.17 8.39
N GLU A 88 19.27 -13.06 7.88
CA GLU A 88 20.42 -13.53 8.65
C GLU A 88 20.38 -12.85 10.02
N SER A 89 20.50 -13.66 11.07
CA SER A 89 20.28 -13.21 12.44
C SER A 89 21.29 -13.82 13.39
N LYS A 90 21.94 -12.95 14.16
CA LYS A 90 22.97 -13.33 15.14
C LYS A 90 22.76 -12.55 16.42
N ILE A 91 22.57 -13.26 17.53
CA ILE A 91 22.47 -12.69 18.85
C ILE A 91 22.93 -13.70 19.90
N LYS A 92 23.65 -13.25 20.93
CA LYS A 92 24.03 -14.06 22.08
C LYS A 92 22.90 -14.12 23.09
N PHE A 93 22.92 -15.14 23.93
CA PHE A 93 22.01 -15.22 25.06
C PHE A 93 22.74 -15.77 26.28
N GLU A 94 22.22 -15.42 27.46
CA GLU A 94 22.66 -15.88 28.76
C GLU A 94 21.49 -16.51 29.53
N ASN A 95 21.76 -17.54 30.33
CA ASN A 95 20.81 -18.07 31.27
C ASN A 95 20.94 -17.31 32.60
N ARG A 96 19.84 -16.69 33.05
CA ARG A 96 19.81 -15.94 34.33
C ARG A 96 18.63 -16.36 35.18
N LEU A 97 18.77 -16.18 36.46
CA LEU A 97 17.65 -16.37 37.41
C LEU A 97 16.73 -15.13 37.33
N ASN A 98 15.43 -15.37 37.14
CA ASN A 98 14.43 -14.33 37.29
C ASN A 98 14.13 -14.06 38.77
N SER A 99 13.25 -13.09 39.06
CA SER A 99 12.82 -12.73 40.44
C SER A 99 12.18 -13.88 41.23
N LYS A 100 11.77 -14.96 40.53
CA LYS A 100 11.20 -16.18 41.13
C LYS A 100 12.21 -17.34 41.25
N GLY A 101 13.51 -17.06 41.04
CA GLY A 101 14.57 -18.06 41.08
C GLY A 101 14.57 -19.10 39.96
N LYS A 102 13.83 -18.86 38.85
CA LYS A 102 13.82 -19.74 37.69
C LYS A 102 14.84 -19.29 36.66
N ASN A 103 15.55 -20.25 36.06
CA ASN A 103 16.40 -19.98 34.92
C ASN A 103 15.55 -19.51 33.74
N VAL A 104 15.88 -18.34 33.23
CA VAL A 104 15.29 -17.75 32.03
C VAL A 104 16.40 -17.38 31.04
N LYS A 105 16.11 -17.55 29.76
CA LYS A 105 17.00 -17.14 28.68
C LYS A 105 16.86 -15.63 28.46
N LYS A 106 17.96 -14.90 28.58
CA LYS A 106 18.03 -13.46 28.27
C LYS A 106 18.94 -13.23 27.08
N TYR A 107 18.48 -12.46 26.12
CA TYR A 107 19.27 -12.08 24.95
C TYR A 107 20.12 -10.85 25.26
N VAL A 108 21.36 -10.85 24.74
CA VAL A 108 22.34 -9.76 24.98
C VAL A 108 22.41 -8.87 23.72
N LEU A 109 22.01 -7.63 23.85
CA LEU A 109 22.13 -6.62 22.78
C LEU A 109 23.51 -5.99 22.83
N ASP A 110 24.52 -6.66 22.33
CA ASP A 110 25.84 -6.10 22.10
C ASP A 110 25.96 -5.50 20.69
N GLU A 111 27.10 -4.85 20.38
CA GLU A 111 27.34 -4.22 19.09
C GLU A 111 27.36 -5.21 17.89
N SER A 112 27.51 -6.50 18.16
CA SER A 112 27.51 -7.55 17.15
C SER A 112 26.13 -8.16 16.89
N ALA A 113 25.11 -7.77 17.67
CA ALA A 113 23.77 -8.30 17.55
C ALA A 113 23.02 -7.70 16.35
N TYR A 114 22.45 -8.57 15.53
CA TYR A 114 21.51 -8.22 14.47
C TYR A 114 20.54 -9.37 14.25
N PHE A 115 19.26 -9.08 14.06
CA PHE A 115 18.23 -10.10 13.89
C PHE A 115 16.94 -9.50 13.35
N GLY A 116 16.13 -10.34 12.71
CA GLY A 116 14.85 -9.91 12.21
C GLY A 116 14.24 -10.86 11.18
N GLY A 117 13.18 -10.40 10.55
CA GLY A 117 12.46 -11.15 9.53
C GLY A 117 11.36 -10.35 8.88
N VAL A 118 10.76 -10.95 7.87
CA VAL A 118 9.60 -10.47 7.16
C VAL A 118 8.40 -11.28 7.64
N LEU A 119 7.54 -10.67 8.47
CA LEU A 119 6.31 -11.28 8.95
C LEU A 119 5.27 -11.29 7.83
N ILE A 120 4.71 -12.45 7.54
CA ILE A 120 3.62 -12.61 6.57
C ILE A 120 2.31 -12.33 7.29
N ARG A 121 1.65 -11.25 6.91
CA ARG A 121 0.36 -10.82 7.48
C ARG A 121 -0.81 -11.39 6.73
N GLN A 122 -0.73 -11.42 5.40
CA GLN A 122 -1.79 -11.95 4.55
C GLN A 122 -1.21 -12.65 3.33
N LEU A 123 -1.86 -13.75 2.98
CA LEU A 123 -1.65 -14.48 1.74
C LEU A 123 -2.94 -14.54 0.96
N LYS A 124 -2.86 -14.56 -0.37
CA LYS A 124 -3.98 -14.81 -1.28
C LYS A 124 -3.76 -16.14 -1.98
N GLU A 125 -4.67 -17.07 -1.81
CA GLU A 125 -4.69 -18.29 -2.61
C GLU A 125 -5.04 -17.95 -4.07
N VAL A 126 -4.27 -18.50 -5.00
CA VAL A 126 -4.37 -18.12 -6.43
C VAL A 126 -5.68 -18.58 -7.05
N GLU A 127 -6.09 -19.81 -6.80
CA GLU A 127 -7.27 -20.40 -7.45
C GLU A 127 -8.59 -19.90 -6.85
N SER A 128 -8.72 -19.94 -5.53
CA SER A 128 -9.97 -19.54 -4.85
C SER A 128 -10.09 -18.02 -4.66
N GLY A 129 -8.96 -17.32 -4.68
CA GLY A 129 -8.90 -15.91 -4.31
C GLY A 129 -9.05 -15.65 -2.80
N GLU A 130 -9.12 -16.71 -1.98
CA GLU A 130 -9.25 -16.59 -0.51
C GLU A 130 -8.06 -15.86 0.11
N ILE A 131 -8.36 -14.98 1.07
CA ILE A 131 -7.36 -14.23 1.84
C ILE A 131 -7.17 -14.86 3.21
N LEU A 132 -6.00 -15.42 3.43
CA LEU A 132 -5.57 -15.96 4.71
C LEU A 132 -4.85 -14.89 5.53
N LYS A 133 -5.30 -14.61 6.76
CA LYS A 133 -4.79 -13.52 7.60
C LYS A 133 -4.11 -14.04 8.87
N GLY A 134 -2.93 -13.49 9.18
CA GLY A 134 -2.21 -13.72 10.43
C GLY A 134 -2.00 -15.19 10.78
N PRO A 135 -2.48 -15.66 11.95
CA PRO A 135 -2.31 -17.05 12.38
C PRO A 135 -2.95 -18.09 11.46
N LEU A 136 -4.01 -17.72 10.70
CA LEU A 136 -4.62 -18.63 9.74
C LEU A 136 -3.67 -18.96 8.58
N ALA A 137 -2.88 -17.99 8.11
CA ALA A 137 -1.85 -18.24 7.10
C ALA A 137 -0.79 -19.23 7.60
N CYS A 138 -0.32 -19.06 8.85
CA CYS A 138 0.61 -19.99 9.48
C CYS A 138 0.00 -21.38 9.63
N ALA A 139 -1.25 -21.47 10.12
CA ALA A 139 -1.95 -22.73 10.32
C ALA A 139 -2.13 -23.46 8.98
N GLU A 140 -2.53 -22.77 7.91
CA GLU A 140 -2.72 -23.35 6.59
C GLU A 140 -1.41 -23.90 6.01
N LEU A 141 -0.33 -23.15 6.14
CA LEU A 141 0.96 -23.57 5.62
C LEU A 141 1.58 -24.74 6.39
N PHE A 142 1.42 -24.78 7.73
CA PHE A 142 2.23 -25.65 8.62
C PHE A 142 1.45 -26.63 9.49
N ARG A 143 0.15 -26.81 9.29
CA ARG A 143 -0.61 -27.83 10.03
C ARG A 143 -0.62 -29.19 9.29
N CYS A 144 -0.83 -30.25 10.07
CA CYS A 144 -1.15 -31.59 9.57
C CYS A 144 -0.05 -32.25 8.75
N TYR A 145 1.19 -32.20 9.23
CA TYR A 145 2.29 -32.98 8.66
C TYR A 145 2.38 -34.37 9.27
N ASP A 146 2.78 -35.34 8.43
CA ASP A 146 3.10 -36.69 8.91
C ASP A 146 4.38 -36.65 9.76
N ALA A 147 4.26 -37.03 11.02
CA ALA A 147 5.38 -37.04 11.96
C ALA A 147 6.43 -38.11 11.66
N THR A 148 6.12 -39.09 10.80
CA THR A 148 6.98 -40.25 10.50
C THR A 148 7.64 -40.19 9.12
N GLY A 149 7.24 -39.24 8.27
CA GLY A 149 7.69 -39.12 6.88
C GLY A 149 8.23 -37.72 6.52
N VAL A 150 8.88 -37.65 5.37
CA VAL A 150 9.18 -36.36 4.70
C VAL A 150 7.95 -35.95 3.92
N ASP A 151 7.26 -34.94 4.41
CA ASP A 151 6.08 -34.41 3.75
C ASP A 151 6.48 -33.67 2.47
N LYS A 152 5.95 -34.11 1.32
CA LYS A 152 6.18 -33.47 0.02
C LYS A 152 5.41 -32.15 -0.11
N GLU A 153 4.47 -31.90 0.77
CA GLU A 153 3.65 -30.69 0.80
C GLU A 153 4.22 -29.58 1.71
N PHE A 154 5.47 -29.73 2.15
CA PHE A 154 6.09 -28.67 2.94
C PHE A 154 6.13 -27.37 2.15
N PRO A 155 5.68 -26.23 2.73
CA PRO A 155 5.63 -24.98 1.99
C PRO A 155 7.01 -24.50 1.58
N VAL A 156 7.17 -24.16 0.32
CA VAL A 156 8.41 -23.67 -0.28
C VAL A 156 8.18 -22.32 -0.96
N LEU A 157 9.16 -21.45 -0.83
CA LEU A 157 9.21 -20.21 -1.61
C LEU A 157 9.68 -20.56 -3.02
N VAL A 158 8.86 -20.24 -4.02
CA VAL A 158 9.14 -20.50 -5.44
C VAL A 158 9.18 -19.21 -6.24
N GLU A 159 10.02 -19.17 -7.27
CA GLU A 159 9.99 -18.08 -8.25
C GLU A 159 8.69 -18.16 -9.06
N HIS A 160 7.98 -17.06 -9.14
CA HIS A 160 6.71 -16.94 -9.84
C HIS A 160 6.56 -15.53 -10.37
N ASP A 161 6.33 -15.36 -11.67
CA ASP A 161 6.12 -14.05 -12.27
C ASP A 161 4.68 -13.58 -12.02
N ASN A 162 4.56 -12.63 -11.11
CA ASN A 162 3.28 -11.98 -10.78
C ASN A 162 3.03 -10.70 -11.58
N GLY A 163 3.94 -10.36 -12.50
CA GLY A 163 3.95 -9.08 -13.20
C GLY A 163 4.31 -7.91 -12.27
N MET A 164 4.16 -6.70 -12.82
CA MET A 164 4.37 -5.48 -12.04
C MET A 164 3.19 -5.24 -11.09
N VAL A 165 3.48 -5.04 -9.82
CA VAL A 165 2.48 -4.91 -8.76
C VAL A 165 2.66 -3.60 -8.01
N GLY A 166 1.57 -2.87 -7.77
CA GLY A 166 1.54 -1.75 -6.85
C GLY A 166 1.51 -2.23 -5.40
N TYR A 167 2.13 -1.48 -4.51
CA TYR A 167 2.00 -1.64 -3.07
C TYR A 167 2.10 -0.29 -2.36
N ILE A 168 1.42 -0.18 -1.24
CA ILE A 168 1.51 0.99 -0.36
C ILE A 168 2.26 0.63 0.92
N ARG A 169 2.80 1.66 1.58
CA ARG A 169 3.54 1.52 2.84
C ARG A 169 2.74 2.12 3.97
N GLU A 170 2.52 1.32 5.00
CA GLU A 170 1.70 1.64 6.15
C GLU A 170 2.46 1.42 7.47
N PRO A 171 2.05 2.01 8.59
CA PRO A 171 2.53 1.61 9.90
C PRO A 171 2.20 0.14 10.18
N ARG A 172 3.08 -0.53 10.93
CA ARG A 172 2.84 -1.91 11.42
C ARG A 172 1.62 -1.95 12.34
N ILE A 173 0.89 -3.05 12.33
CA ILE A 173 -0.33 -3.21 13.13
C ILE A 173 -0.14 -4.12 14.34
N ASN A 174 -1.02 -3.98 15.32
CA ASN A 174 -1.04 -4.80 16.55
C ASN A 174 0.20 -4.67 17.43
N LEU A 175 1.01 -3.61 17.27
CA LEU A 175 2.16 -3.33 18.13
C LEU A 175 1.72 -2.88 19.53
N LEU A 176 0.64 -2.10 19.59
CA LEU A 176 -0.06 -1.71 20.82
C LEU A 176 -1.52 -2.11 20.67
N THR A 177 -2.03 -2.90 21.58
CA THR A 177 -3.46 -3.18 21.67
C THR A 177 -4.10 -2.19 22.66
N SER A 178 -5.43 -2.09 22.64
CA SER A 178 -6.18 -1.23 23.59
C SER A 178 -5.91 -1.54 25.07
N LYS A 179 -5.35 -2.72 25.38
CA LYS A 179 -4.98 -3.16 26.74
C LYS A 179 -3.48 -3.03 27.04
N GLN A 180 -2.69 -2.58 26.08
CA GLN A 180 -1.25 -2.46 26.24
C GLN A 180 -0.84 -0.99 26.14
N THR A 181 0.01 -0.56 27.07
CA THR A 181 0.66 0.75 27.03
C THR A 181 2.08 0.61 26.48
N VAL A 182 2.70 1.73 26.12
CA VAL A 182 4.13 1.78 25.75
C VAL A 182 4.98 1.25 26.92
N GLU A 183 4.61 1.60 28.16
CA GLU A 183 5.25 1.11 29.38
C GLU A 183 5.25 -0.43 29.44
N GLY A 184 4.08 -1.04 29.26
CA GLY A 184 3.96 -2.51 29.28
C GLY A 184 4.76 -3.21 28.20
N LYS A 185 4.90 -2.59 27.03
CA LYS A 185 5.78 -3.10 25.96
C LYS A 185 7.26 -2.98 26.31
N VAL A 186 7.67 -1.86 26.89
CA VAL A 186 9.04 -1.67 27.37
C VAL A 186 9.37 -2.65 28.50
N ASP A 187 8.44 -2.93 29.41
CA ASP A 187 8.60 -3.95 30.45
C ASP A 187 8.81 -5.35 29.86
N TYR A 188 8.01 -5.72 28.85
CA TYR A 188 8.20 -6.98 28.13
C TYR A 188 9.58 -7.07 27.47
N ILE A 189 10.06 -5.99 26.85
CA ILE A 189 11.39 -5.93 26.24
C ILE A 189 12.49 -6.12 27.31
N LEU A 190 12.36 -5.49 28.48
CA LEU A 190 13.28 -5.66 29.59
C LEU A 190 13.27 -7.09 30.13
N ASP A 191 12.13 -7.79 30.04
CA ASP A 191 12.06 -9.20 30.40
C ASP A 191 12.77 -10.13 29.42
N VAL A 192 12.78 -9.76 28.13
CA VAL A 192 13.41 -10.56 27.06
C VAL A 192 14.91 -10.30 26.97
N PHE A 193 15.33 -9.03 27.08
CA PHE A 193 16.73 -8.63 26.91
C PHE A 193 17.43 -8.39 28.26
N HIS A 194 18.69 -8.77 28.31
CA HIS A 194 19.56 -8.44 29.42
C HIS A 194 20.26 -7.13 29.16
N GLU A 195 20.16 -6.19 30.08
CA GLU A 195 20.88 -4.90 30.17
C GLU A 195 21.02 -4.17 28.85
N VAL A 196 20.01 -3.54 28.43
CA VAL A 196 20.14 -2.94 27.12
C VAL A 196 20.42 -1.47 27.16
N SER A 197 19.90 -0.80 28.05
CA SER A 197 19.98 0.64 28.12
C SER A 197 19.11 1.11 29.27
N GLU A 198 19.32 2.33 29.69
CA GLU A 198 18.35 2.98 30.56
C GLU A 198 16.94 2.87 29.96
N ARG A 199 15.95 2.58 30.79
CA ARG A 199 14.54 2.49 30.42
C ARG A 199 14.11 3.66 29.50
N LYS A 200 14.61 4.87 29.77
CA LYS A 200 14.37 6.08 28.95
C LYS A 200 14.84 5.92 27.49
N CYS A 201 15.94 5.22 27.25
CA CYS A 201 16.43 4.96 25.90
C CYS A 201 15.51 3.97 25.16
N LEU A 202 15.02 2.95 25.86
CA LEU A 202 14.06 2.00 25.28
C LEU A 202 12.73 2.66 24.89
N TYR A 203 12.21 3.58 25.70
CA TYR A 203 11.05 4.39 25.34
C TYR A 203 11.27 5.17 24.06
N ARG A 204 12.40 5.84 23.95
CA ARG A 204 12.76 6.60 22.75
C ARG A 204 12.89 5.70 21.52
N ASP A 205 13.58 4.57 21.67
CA ASP A 205 13.76 3.62 20.55
C ASP A 205 12.42 3.02 20.13
N PHE A 206 11.56 2.63 21.07
CA PHE A 206 10.21 2.16 20.76
C PHE A 206 9.40 3.22 20.02
N SER A 207 9.31 4.43 20.56
CA SER A 207 8.53 5.53 19.96
C SER A 207 9.03 5.92 18.57
N ARG A 208 10.33 5.77 18.30
CA ARG A 208 10.93 6.05 16.99
C ARG A 208 10.51 5.06 15.92
N PHE A 209 10.22 3.81 16.30
CA PHE A 209 9.95 2.74 15.34
C PHE A 209 8.48 2.29 15.28
N VAL A 210 7.64 2.65 16.26
CA VAL A 210 6.25 2.19 16.33
C VAL A 210 5.43 2.68 15.13
N ASP A 211 5.66 3.92 14.68
CA ASP A 211 4.93 4.54 13.57
C ASP A 211 5.65 4.44 12.22
N ARG A 212 6.80 3.71 12.16
CA ARG A 212 7.49 3.52 10.90
C ARG A 212 6.64 2.70 9.93
N ARG A 213 6.64 3.12 8.65
CA ARG A 213 5.87 2.48 7.58
C ARG A 213 6.60 1.24 7.06
N TYR A 214 6.71 0.23 7.91
CA TYR A 214 7.37 -1.06 7.63
C TYR A 214 6.39 -2.18 7.34
N ARG A 215 5.12 -1.86 7.11
CA ARG A 215 4.09 -2.74 6.59
C ARG A 215 3.86 -2.40 5.12
N TYR A 216 3.95 -3.40 4.27
CA TYR A 216 3.78 -3.29 2.84
C TYR A 216 2.52 -4.07 2.45
N VAL A 217 1.61 -3.41 1.77
CA VAL A 217 0.32 -3.97 1.37
C VAL A 217 0.24 -3.96 -0.14
N ARG A 218 0.14 -5.13 -0.76
CA ARG A 218 -0.06 -5.30 -2.19
C ARG A 218 -1.42 -4.76 -2.58
N CYS A 219 -1.47 -3.87 -3.55
CA CYS A 219 -2.69 -3.32 -4.10
C CYS A 219 -3.43 -4.34 -4.97
N ASP A 220 -4.73 -4.14 -5.14
CA ASP A 220 -5.49 -4.84 -6.15
C ASP A 220 -5.21 -4.23 -7.54
N THR A 221 -5.69 -4.89 -8.60
CA THR A 221 -5.46 -4.39 -9.96
C THR A 221 -6.25 -3.11 -10.19
N LEU A 222 -5.52 -2.05 -10.55
CA LEU A 222 -6.12 -0.75 -10.86
C LEU A 222 -6.90 -0.83 -12.19
N MET A 223 -8.09 -0.23 -12.20
CA MET A 223 -8.90 -0.13 -13.43
C MET A 223 -8.34 0.93 -14.38
N HIS A 224 -8.36 0.62 -15.66
CA HIS A 224 -7.89 1.51 -16.73
C HIS A 224 -8.99 1.74 -17.77
N ASP A 225 -8.80 2.73 -18.61
CA ASP A 225 -9.78 3.08 -19.66
C ASP A 225 -10.09 1.92 -20.62
N LYS A 226 -9.13 1.01 -20.85
CA LYS A 226 -9.35 -0.19 -21.67
C LYS A 226 -10.39 -1.17 -21.08
N ASP A 227 -10.62 -1.07 -19.78
CA ASP A 227 -11.54 -1.94 -19.03
C ASP A 227 -12.97 -1.33 -18.99
N THR A 228 -13.17 -0.17 -19.67
CA THR A 228 -14.45 0.55 -19.68
C THR A 228 -15.53 -0.23 -20.42
N ASN A 229 -16.64 -0.43 -19.77
CA ASN A 229 -17.85 -1.05 -20.36
C ASN A 229 -19.06 -0.10 -20.38
N VAL A 230 -19.06 0.95 -19.57
CA VAL A 230 -20.10 1.99 -19.52
C VAL A 230 -19.47 3.37 -19.46
N VAL A 231 -19.96 4.32 -20.25
CA VAL A 231 -19.56 5.72 -20.19
C VAL A 231 -20.74 6.57 -19.76
N PHE A 232 -20.54 7.41 -18.75
CA PHE A 232 -21.56 8.31 -18.23
C PHE A 232 -21.30 9.74 -18.72
N PHE A 233 -22.32 10.38 -19.26
CA PHE A 233 -22.27 11.77 -19.75
C PHE A 233 -23.16 12.68 -18.90
N SER A 234 -22.70 13.88 -18.68
CA SER A 234 -23.60 14.97 -18.27
C SER A 234 -24.49 15.41 -19.44
N PRO A 235 -25.79 15.64 -19.22
CA PRO A 235 -26.68 16.14 -20.25
C PRO A 235 -26.29 17.54 -20.77
N TRP A 236 -25.48 18.28 -20.00
CA TRP A 236 -24.93 19.57 -20.44
C TRP A 236 -24.02 19.45 -21.67
N LEU A 237 -23.43 18.29 -21.91
CA LEU A 237 -22.57 18.08 -23.10
C LEU A 237 -23.34 18.24 -24.41
N LYS A 238 -24.66 17.97 -24.43
CA LYS A 238 -25.52 18.14 -25.60
C LYS A 238 -26.24 19.51 -25.65
N ASP A 239 -26.01 20.39 -24.67
CA ASP A 239 -26.60 21.74 -24.68
C ASP A 239 -26.08 22.55 -25.84
N LYS A 240 -26.97 23.32 -26.50
CA LYS A 240 -26.64 24.06 -27.72
C LYS A 240 -25.84 25.35 -27.47
N LYS A 241 -25.87 25.86 -26.24
CA LYS A 241 -25.19 27.09 -25.86
C LYS A 241 -23.88 26.86 -25.13
N GLU A 242 -23.93 25.98 -24.14
CA GLU A 242 -22.83 25.77 -23.20
C GLU A 242 -22.09 24.44 -23.45
N GLY A 243 -22.66 23.55 -24.28
CA GLY A 243 -22.14 22.22 -24.55
C GLY A 243 -21.57 22.06 -25.97
N HIS A 244 -21.36 20.81 -26.36
CA HIS A 244 -20.80 20.40 -27.66
C HIS A 244 -21.67 19.31 -28.30
N PRO A 245 -22.87 19.62 -28.81
CA PRO A 245 -23.87 18.65 -29.25
C PRO A 245 -23.38 17.74 -30.39
N ASP A 246 -22.60 18.27 -31.33
CA ASP A 246 -22.05 17.48 -32.46
C ASP A 246 -21.02 16.47 -31.99
N PHE A 247 -20.14 16.88 -31.06
CA PHE A 247 -19.18 15.99 -30.42
C PHE A 247 -19.91 14.90 -29.61
N TYR A 248 -20.92 15.26 -28.82
CA TYR A 248 -21.74 14.30 -28.07
C TYR A 248 -22.33 13.23 -28.97
N GLN A 249 -22.95 13.63 -30.08
CA GLN A 249 -23.58 12.69 -30.99
C GLN A 249 -22.56 11.78 -31.69
N HIS A 250 -21.42 12.33 -32.09
CA HIS A 250 -20.36 11.56 -32.73
C HIS A 250 -19.77 10.53 -31.77
N LEU A 251 -19.45 10.94 -30.54
CA LEU A 251 -18.90 10.06 -29.50
C LEU A 251 -19.89 8.95 -29.12
N LYS A 252 -21.18 9.27 -29.00
CA LYS A 252 -22.22 8.29 -28.72
C LYS A 252 -22.34 7.23 -29.81
N ASN A 253 -22.24 7.62 -31.08
CA ASN A 253 -22.23 6.69 -32.18
C ASN A 253 -21.01 5.75 -32.14
N LEU A 254 -19.80 6.28 -31.90
CA LEU A 254 -18.60 5.48 -31.75
C LEU A 254 -18.69 4.48 -30.60
N LEU A 255 -19.20 4.88 -29.44
CA LEU A 255 -19.38 3.98 -28.30
C LEU A 255 -20.34 2.83 -28.63
N ASN A 256 -21.44 3.14 -29.34
CA ASN A 256 -22.39 2.12 -29.79
C ASN A 256 -21.73 1.14 -30.78
N GLU A 257 -20.92 1.63 -31.72
CA GLU A 257 -20.17 0.79 -32.68
C GLU A 257 -19.17 -0.12 -31.96
N MET A 258 -18.58 0.34 -30.85
CA MET A 258 -17.65 -0.42 -30.02
C MET A 258 -18.34 -1.35 -29.00
N GLY A 259 -19.67 -1.33 -28.91
CA GLY A 259 -20.42 -2.09 -27.94
C GLY A 259 -20.31 -1.56 -26.49
N ILE A 260 -19.90 -0.32 -26.32
CA ILE A 260 -19.78 0.34 -25.01
C ILE A 260 -21.10 1.04 -24.68
N GLU A 261 -21.69 0.69 -23.55
CA GLU A 261 -22.93 1.32 -23.09
C GLU A 261 -22.69 2.80 -22.71
N SER A 262 -23.64 3.67 -23.04
CA SER A 262 -23.60 5.08 -22.62
C SER A 262 -24.86 5.45 -21.84
N LYS A 263 -24.68 6.17 -20.72
CA LYS A 263 -25.75 6.62 -19.83
C LYS A 263 -25.66 8.12 -19.53
N GLU A 264 -26.79 8.76 -19.29
CA GLU A 264 -26.83 10.15 -18.87
C GLU A 264 -26.89 10.28 -17.34
N LEU A 265 -26.04 11.14 -16.80
CA LEU A 265 -26.05 11.56 -15.42
C LEU A 265 -27.26 12.48 -15.17
N LYS A 266 -27.76 12.47 -13.94
CA LYS A 266 -28.80 13.42 -13.49
C LYS A 266 -28.23 14.38 -12.46
N SER A 267 -28.83 15.57 -12.35
CA SER A 267 -28.44 16.56 -11.33
C SER A 267 -27.00 17.08 -11.44
N THR A 268 -26.47 17.17 -12.65
CA THR A 268 -25.19 17.80 -12.97
C THR A 268 -25.37 19.27 -13.26
N ASN A 269 -24.36 20.10 -13.03
CA ASN A 269 -24.37 21.53 -13.28
C ASN A 269 -23.46 21.95 -14.46
N ASP A 270 -22.58 21.05 -14.91
CA ASP A 270 -21.73 21.21 -16.09
C ASP A 270 -21.45 19.85 -16.78
N TYR A 271 -20.61 19.85 -17.82
CA TYR A 271 -20.30 18.63 -18.56
C TYR A 271 -18.94 17.98 -18.19
N TRP A 272 -18.18 18.54 -17.26
CA TRP A 272 -16.87 18.03 -16.85
C TRP A 272 -17.01 16.89 -15.82
N ALA A 273 -17.74 15.83 -16.20
CA ALA A 273 -18.08 14.74 -15.32
C ALA A 273 -16.86 14.03 -14.71
N ARG A 274 -15.72 14.03 -15.43
CA ARG A 274 -14.47 13.46 -14.96
C ARG A 274 -14.01 14.10 -13.64
N ASP A 275 -14.20 15.41 -13.48
CA ASP A 275 -13.62 16.16 -12.38
C ASP A 275 -14.38 15.97 -11.07
N TYR A 276 -15.70 15.80 -11.11
CA TYR A 276 -16.53 15.71 -9.90
C TYR A 276 -17.07 14.32 -9.59
N MET A 277 -17.07 13.38 -10.57
CA MET A 277 -17.61 12.05 -10.34
C MET A 277 -16.59 11.15 -9.64
N PRO A 278 -17.05 10.16 -8.85
CA PRO A 278 -16.16 9.18 -8.26
C PRO A 278 -15.30 8.49 -9.31
N ILE A 279 -14.06 8.19 -8.94
CA ILE A 279 -13.18 7.35 -9.74
C ILE A 279 -13.39 5.88 -9.37
N GLN A 280 -13.46 5.02 -10.37
CA GLN A 280 -13.38 3.58 -10.16
C GLN A 280 -11.91 3.18 -10.04
N LEU A 281 -11.51 2.72 -8.85
CA LEU A 281 -10.13 2.33 -8.57
C LEU A 281 -9.88 0.88 -8.95
N VAL A 282 -10.73 -0.02 -8.47
CA VAL A 282 -10.68 -1.45 -8.78
C VAL A 282 -12.08 -1.92 -9.17
N GLU A 283 -12.19 -3.17 -9.60
CA GLU A 283 -13.49 -3.74 -9.95
C GLU A 283 -14.48 -3.59 -8.78
N ASN A 284 -15.63 -2.97 -9.08
CA ASN A 284 -16.71 -2.70 -8.12
C ASN A 284 -16.38 -1.77 -6.94
N GLU A 285 -15.20 -1.10 -6.94
CA GLU A 285 -14.86 -0.11 -5.92
C GLU A 285 -14.72 1.28 -6.51
N PHE A 286 -15.56 2.20 -6.04
CA PHE A 286 -15.54 3.60 -6.42
C PHE A 286 -15.14 4.46 -5.22
N LEU A 287 -14.28 5.44 -5.46
CA LEU A 287 -13.88 6.43 -4.47
C LEU A 287 -14.49 7.79 -4.80
N LYS A 288 -15.31 8.30 -3.89
CA LYS A 288 -15.81 9.68 -3.93
C LYS A 288 -14.88 10.55 -3.07
N TYR A 289 -14.30 11.56 -3.68
CA TYR A 289 -13.48 12.59 -3.04
C TYR A 289 -14.26 13.90 -2.87
N ARG A 290 -13.66 14.87 -2.22
CA ARG A 290 -14.20 16.22 -2.12
C ARG A 290 -13.79 17.01 -3.36
N TYR A 291 -14.72 17.24 -4.28
CA TYR A 291 -14.51 18.14 -5.41
C TYR A 291 -14.63 19.59 -4.95
N TYR A 292 -13.56 20.34 -5.04
CA TYR A 292 -13.49 21.74 -4.63
C TYR A 292 -12.51 22.51 -5.49
N PRO A 293 -12.83 22.71 -6.78
CA PRO A 293 -11.92 23.30 -7.77
C PRO A 293 -11.64 24.77 -7.43
N ASP A 294 -10.41 25.05 -7.06
CA ASP A 294 -10.03 26.37 -6.55
C ASP A 294 -10.14 27.47 -7.62
N TYR A 295 -9.95 27.11 -8.87
CA TYR A 295 -10.13 28.03 -10.01
C TYR A 295 -11.59 28.48 -10.22
N LEU A 296 -12.58 27.65 -9.89
CA LEU A 296 -14.00 28.06 -9.91
C LEU A 296 -14.38 28.79 -8.61
N VAL A 297 -13.93 28.28 -7.47
CA VAL A 297 -14.26 28.87 -6.15
C VAL A 297 -13.67 30.27 -5.97
N LYS A 298 -12.49 30.53 -6.51
CA LYS A 298 -11.80 31.82 -6.45
C LYS A 298 -12.19 32.75 -7.60
N SER A 299 -13.02 32.28 -8.55
CA SER A 299 -13.46 33.10 -9.68
C SER A 299 -14.22 34.33 -9.22
N LYS A 300 -13.99 35.44 -9.92
CA LYS A 300 -14.77 36.69 -9.74
C LYS A 300 -16.18 36.57 -10.31
N ASN A 301 -16.42 35.63 -11.18
CA ASN A 301 -17.71 35.35 -11.78
C ASN A 301 -18.50 34.38 -10.90
N LYS A 302 -19.55 34.82 -10.25
CA LYS A 302 -20.40 33.99 -9.40
C LYS A 302 -21.04 32.81 -10.13
N LYS A 303 -21.23 32.90 -11.45
CA LYS A 303 -21.78 31.80 -12.26
C LYS A 303 -20.86 30.58 -12.29
N ASP A 304 -19.54 30.79 -12.17
CA ASP A 304 -18.59 29.67 -12.18
C ASP A 304 -18.75 28.78 -10.96
N ILE A 305 -19.14 29.37 -9.81
CA ILE A 305 -19.43 28.60 -8.58
C ILE A 305 -20.72 27.76 -8.75
N GLU A 306 -21.69 28.26 -9.53
CA GLU A 306 -22.95 27.55 -9.78
C GLU A 306 -22.76 26.31 -10.65
N THR A 307 -21.66 26.24 -11.41
CA THR A 307 -21.32 25.06 -12.22
C THR A 307 -20.77 23.91 -11.41
N ILE A 308 -20.33 24.12 -10.16
CA ILE A 308 -19.80 23.07 -9.33
C ILE A 308 -20.90 22.04 -9.03
N THR A 309 -20.67 20.82 -9.51
CA THR A 309 -21.58 19.68 -9.34
C THR A 309 -21.34 18.97 -8.00
N ASP A 310 -22.40 18.72 -7.26
CA ASP A 310 -22.36 17.86 -6.07
C ASP A 310 -22.54 16.39 -6.46
N ALA A 311 -21.45 15.65 -6.52
CA ALA A 311 -21.45 14.23 -6.86
C ALA A 311 -22.40 13.38 -5.99
N THR A 312 -22.66 13.79 -4.73
CA THR A 312 -23.58 13.08 -3.84
C THR A 312 -25.02 13.08 -4.38
N LYS A 313 -25.43 14.20 -4.99
CA LYS A 313 -26.77 14.31 -5.61
C LYS A 313 -26.87 13.43 -6.86
N VAL A 314 -25.81 13.40 -7.67
CA VAL A 314 -25.73 12.59 -8.88
C VAL A 314 -25.82 11.09 -8.52
N LEU A 315 -25.02 10.65 -7.57
CA LEU A 315 -24.93 9.24 -7.13
C LEU A 315 -26.24 8.68 -6.56
N ARG A 316 -27.05 9.51 -5.88
CA ARG A 316 -28.34 9.06 -5.31
C ARG A 316 -29.26 8.42 -6.36
N GLY A 317 -29.15 8.82 -7.62
CA GLY A 317 -29.97 8.30 -8.72
C GLY A 317 -29.35 7.10 -9.46
N MET A 318 -28.10 6.72 -9.14
CA MET A 318 -27.33 5.72 -9.91
C MET A 318 -27.27 4.35 -9.26
N GLY A 319 -27.53 4.24 -7.94
CA GLY A 319 -27.39 2.98 -7.20
C GLY A 319 -25.95 2.49 -7.04
N ILE A 320 -24.96 3.36 -7.24
CA ILE A 320 -23.53 3.06 -7.10
C ILE A 320 -23.11 3.33 -5.65
N SER A 321 -22.53 2.33 -5.00
CA SER A 321 -21.92 2.47 -3.68
C SER A 321 -20.49 2.99 -3.83
N CYS A 322 -20.12 4.01 -3.04
CA CYS A 322 -18.79 4.60 -3.07
C CYS A 322 -18.19 4.67 -1.66
N ARG A 323 -16.92 4.33 -1.54
CA ARG A 323 -16.10 4.77 -0.41
C ARG A 323 -15.87 6.28 -0.54
N SER A 324 -15.75 6.99 0.56
CA SER A 324 -15.57 8.45 0.54
C SER A 324 -14.33 8.86 1.30
N THR A 325 -13.63 9.87 0.77
CA THR A 325 -12.53 10.55 1.45
C THR A 325 -12.81 12.05 1.58
N ASN A 326 -12.15 12.70 2.53
CA ASN A 326 -12.19 14.15 2.70
C ASN A 326 -11.11 14.89 1.91
N LEU A 327 -10.25 14.17 1.21
CA LEU A 327 -9.22 14.77 0.36
C LEU A 327 -9.87 15.62 -0.74
N ILE A 328 -9.32 16.80 -0.96
CA ILE A 328 -9.70 17.64 -2.10
C ILE A 328 -8.93 17.16 -3.31
N ILE A 329 -9.65 16.72 -4.33
CA ILE A 329 -9.09 16.18 -5.56
C ILE A 329 -9.98 16.65 -6.72
N ASP A 330 -9.37 16.96 -7.84
CA ASP A 330 -10.03 17.02 -9.13
C ASP A 330 -9.80 15.70 -9.86
N GLY A 331 -10.86 15.07 -10.38
CA GLY A 331 -10.75 13.77 -11.03
C GLY A 331 -9.88 13.77 -12.28
N GLY A 332 -9.78 14.90 -12.98
CA GLY A 332 -8.84 15.09 -14.08
C GLY A 332 -7.37 15.02 -13.66
N ASN A 333 -7.10 15.27 -12.37
CA ASN A 333 -5.76 15.12 -11.81
C ASN A 333 -5.47 13.69 -11.28
N MET A 334 -6.21 12.68 -11.75
CA MET A 334 -5.97 11.26 -11.41
C MET A 334 -5.91 10.41 -12.67
N VAL A 335 -4.72 10.00 -13.11
CA VAL A 335 -4.55 9.13 -14.28
C VAL A 335 -4.01 7.76 -13.84
N PRO A 336 -4.79 6.68 -13.99
CA PRO A 336 -4.31 5.32 -13.76
C PRO A 336 -3.23 4.95 -14.79
N CYS A 337 -2.04 4.56 -14.30
CA CYS A 337 -0.90 4.18 -15.13
C CYS A 337 -0.26 2.89 -14.59
N GLY A 338 -0.59 1.74 -15.17
CA GLY A 338 -0.17 0.46 -14.63
C GLY A 338 -0.68 0.28 -13.19
N PRO A 339 0.19 -0.03 -12.21
CA PRO A 339 -0.24 -0.14 -10.82
C PRO A 339 -0.25 1.21 -10.06
N TYR A 340 0.06 2.32 -10.72
CA TYR A 340 0.22 3.65 -10.14
C TYR A 340 -0.92 4.59 -10.53
N ILE A 341 -1.20 5.57 -9.68
CA ILE A 341 -1.99 6.76 -10.03
C ILE A 341 -1.01 7.92 -10.22
N VAL A 342 -1.05 8.56 -11.39
CA VAL A 342 -0.23 9.75 -11.67
C VAL A 342 -1.05 10.99 -11.39
N MET A 343 -0.51 11.90 -10.59
CA MET A 343 -1.12 13.18 -10.23
C MET A 343 -0.09 14.30 -10.34
N THR A 344 -0.56 15.51 -10.55
CA THR A 344 0.31 16.70 -10.42
C THR A 344 0.45 17.09 -8.95
N ASP A 345 1.50 17.83 -8.63
CA ASP A 345 1.76 18.36 -7.28
C ASP A 345 0.76 19.46 -6.86
N LYS A 346 -0.17 19.86 -7.73
CA LYS A 346 -1.29 20.74 -7.39
C LYS A 346 -2.13 20.19 -6.24
N VAL A 347 -2.25 18.86 -6.12
CA VAL A 347 -3.00 18.20 -5.04
C VAL A 347 -2.54 18.62 -3.64
N PHE A 348 -1.27 18.95 -3.44
CA PHE A 348 -0.78 19.46 -2.16
C PHE A 348 -1.38 20.82 -1.83
N SER A 349 -1.33 21.77 -2.76
CA SER A 349 -1.84 23.11 -2.57
C SER A 349 -3.38 23.17 -2.40
N GLU A 350 -4.11 22.30 -3.09
CA GLU A 350 -5.55 22.14 -2.94
C GLU A 350 -5.94 21.70 -1.53
N ASN A 351 -5.15 20.80 -0.95
CA ASN A 351 -5.32 20.34 0.43
C ASN A 351 -4.63 21.26 1.47
N ARG A 352 -4.05 22.40 1.06
CA ARG A 352 -3.33 23.37 1.91
C ARG A 352 -2.12 22.75 2.62
N ILE A 353 -1.48 21.83 1.95
CA ILE A 353 -0.29 21.12 2.42
C ILE A 353 0.94 21.65 1.68
N LYS A 354 2.09 21.60 2.35
CA LYS A 354 3.37 21.96 1.74
C LYS A 354 3.71 20.97 0.63
N LYS A 355 4.22 21.46 -0.49
CA LYS A 355 4.74 20.64 -1.57
C LYS A 355 5.75 19.62 -1.05
N ASP A 356 5.70 18.41 -1.57
CA ASP A 356 6.57 17.27 -1.23
C ASP A 356 6.48 16.79 0.23
N ASP A 357 5.36 17.06 0.90
CA ASP A 357 5.08 16.51 2.22
C ASP A 357 4.88 14.98 2.14
N ALA A 358 5.80 14.24 2.75
CA ALA A 358 5.84 12.79 2.67
C ALA A 358 4.68 12.12 3.44
N ASP A 359 4.21 12.74 4.53
CA ASP A 359 3.10 12.19 5.31
C ASP A 359 1.78 12.38 4.58
N PHE A 360 1.60 13.52 3.92
CA PHE A 360 0.42 13.74 3.06
C PHE A 360 0.43 12.80 1.86
N LYS A 361 1.59 12.62 1.19
CA LYS A 361 1.70 11.65 0.09
C LYS A 361 1.29 10.25 0.55
N ALA A 362 1.75 9.83 1.72
CA ALA A 362 1.41 8.53 2.24
C ALA A 362 -0.07 8.42 2.66
N LEU A 363 -0.68 9.50 3.18
CA LEU A 363 -2.12 9.56 3.41
C LEU A 363 -2.89 9.43 2.08
N LEU A 364 -2.45 10.13 1.04
CA LEU A 364 -3.04 10.06 -0.29
C LEU A 364 -3.00 8.62 -0.84
N GLU A 365 -1.85 7.95 -0.75
CA GLU A 365 -1.69 6.55 -1.16
C GLU A 365 -2.59 5.60 -0.35
N SER A 366 -2.69 5.80 0.96
CA SER A 366 -3.58 5.02 1.83
C SER A 366 -5.06 5.21 1.47
N GLU A 367 -5.48 6.45 1.25
CA GLU A 367 -6.86 6.78 0.87
C GLU A 367 -7.22 6.27 -0.53
N LEU A 368 -6.28 6.32 -1.47
CA LEU A 368 -6.48 5.80 -2.82
C LEU A 368 -6.30 4.27 -2.89
N GLY A 369 -5.63 3.66 -1.91
CA GLY A 369 -5.29 2.23 -1.93
C GLY A 369 -4.26 1.84 -2.99
N HIS A 370 -3.58 2.82 -3.60
CA HIS A 370 -2.60 2.64 -4.67
C HIS A 370 -1.42 3.60 -4.53
N PRO A 371 -0.22 3.22 -4.97
CA PRO A 371 0.93 4.11 -4.97
C PRO A 371 0.73 5.28 -5.94
N VAL A 372 1.18 6.47 -5.52
CA VAL A 372 1.01 7.71 -6.28
C VAL A 372 2.35 8.22 -6.79
N ILE A 373 2.41 8.51 -8.08
CA ILE A 373 3.50 9.25 -8.72
C ILE A 373 3.08 10.71 -8.81
N ILE A 374 3.82 11.58 -8.13
CA ILE A 374 3.61 13.03 -8.20
C ILE A 374 4.55 13.60 -9.25
N ILE A 375 3.98 14.34 -10.21
CA ILE A 375 4.72 15.07 -11.23
C ILE A 375 4.64 16.58 -10.96
N PRO A 376 5.72 17.34 -11.22
CA PRO A 376 5.69 18.76 -11.00
C PRO A 376 4.78 19.46 -12.02
N TRP A 377 4.03 20.45 -11.53
CA TRP A 377 3.22 21.34 -12.35
C TRP A 377 3.53 22.80 -11.98
N THR A 378 3.54 23.65 -12.99
CA THR A 378 3.70 25.09 -12.80
C THR A 378 2.55 25.78 -13.50
N PRO A 379 1.75 26.58 -12.77
CA PRO A 379 0.64 27.30 -13.36
C PRO A 379 1.16 28.31 -14.43
N HIS A 380 0.45 28.36 -15.54
CA HIS A 380 0.66 29.35 -16.59
C HIS A 380 -0.68 29.77 -17.19
N ASP A 381 -0.69 30.78 -18.05
CA ASP A 381 -1.94 31.40 -18.54
C ASP A 381 -2.86 30.42 -19.28
N ASP A 382 -2.29 29.40 -19.92
CA ASP A 382 -3.04 28.39 -20.68
C ASP A 382 -3.44 27.16 -19.86
N ASP A 383 -2.86 26.96 -18.67
CA ASP A 383 -3.21 25.86 -17.75
C ASP A 383 -3.24 26.33 -16.31
N VAL A 384 -4.43 26.61 -15.82
CA VAL A 384 -4.74 26.92 -14.41
C VAL A 384 -5.28 25.71 -13.65
N TYR A 385 -5.58 24.62 -14.37
CA TYR A 385 -6.25 23.45 -13.83
C TYR A 385 -5.25 22.48 -13.18
N GLY A 386 -4.09 22.28 -13.80
CA GLY A 386 -3.05 21.37 -13.33
C GLY A 386 -3.51 19.91 -13.30
N HIS A 387 -4.34 19.53 -14.28
CA HIS A 387 -4.86 18.18 -14.43
C HIS A 387 -3.88 17.30 -15.20
N SER A 388 -3.54 16.12 -14.64
CA SER A 388 -2.61 15.19 -15.29
C SER A 388 -3.19 14.53 -16.54
N ASP A 389 -4.52 14.39 -16.68
CA ASP A 389 -5.18 13.81 -17.85
C ASP A 389 -5.07 14.69 -19.11
N GLY A 390 -4.77 15.98 -18.97
CA GLY A 390 -4.53 16.91 -20.08
C GLY A 390 -3.24 16.60 -20.85
N PHE A 391 -2.30 15.87 -20.25
CA PHE A 391 -0.98 15.61 -20.87
C PHE A 391 -0.42 14.21 -20.63
N ILE A 392 -1.12 13.32 -19.92
CA ILE A 392 -0.72 11.93 -19.72
C ILE A 392 -1.84 10.98 -20.10
N LYS A 393 -1.48 9.94 -20.87
CA LYS A 393 -2.36 8.82 -21.18
C LYS A 393 -1.62 7.49 -21.06
N TRP A 394 -2.16 6.56 -20.30
CA TRP A 394 -1.66 5.19 -20.23
C TRP A 394 -2.05 4.41 -21.50
N CYS A 395 -1.05 3.81 -22.16
CA CYS A 395 -1.24 3.05 -23.40
C CYS A 395 -1.07 1.54 -23.22
N GLY A 396 -0.95 1.05 -21.99
CA GLY A 396 -0.61 -0.36 -21.72
C GLY A 396 0.89 -0.66 -21.87
N ASP A 397 1.31 -1.87 -21.53
CA ASP A 397 2.68 -2.38 -21.69
C ASP A 397 3.78 -1.42 -21.20
N ASN A 398 3.56 -0.78 -20.06
CA ASN A 398 4.47 0.21 -19.45
C ASN A 398 4.75 1.44 -20.34
N ARG A 399 3.82 1.80 -21.23
CA ARG A 399 3.94 2.96 -22.12
C ARG A 399 2.96 4.05 -21.72
N ILE A 400 3.47 5.27 -21.73
CA ILE A 400 2.72 6.50 -21.48
C ILE A 400 2.87 7.41 -22.70
N LEU A 401 1.77 7.96 -23.20
CA LEU A 401 1.75 9.07 -24.13
C LEU A 401 1.78 10.37 -23.32
N MET A 402 2.66 11.28 -23.71
CA MET A 402 2.80 12.62 -23.14
C MET A 402 2.74 13.67 -24.24
#